data_e282e8db07809d98e5c26598dcb17803
#
_entry.id   e282e8db07809d98e5c26598dcb17803
#
_cell.length_a   1.000
_cell.length_b   1.000
_cell.length_c   1.000
_cell.angle_alpha   90.00
_cell.angle_beta   90.00
_cell.angle_gamma   90.00
#
_symmetry.space_group_name_H-M   'P 1'
#
loop_
_entity.id
_entity.type
_entity.pdbx_description
1 polymer ?
#
loop_
_entity_poly.entity_id
_entity_poly.type
_entity_poly.pdbx_seq_one_letter_code
_entity_poly.pdbx_strand_id
1 'polypeptide(L)'
;MSAPVVSVVVPTRDRAVRLGRLLEALRGQTLDPASFEVIVCDDASAGPEPGRVLDAVAAEGVLDLRVLRHDVPAGPAVARNRAWRTARAPLVAFVDDDCVPSPRWLEALLDAWDAAGLADRDLAVLRGPVAPDPAEYPHEFGPFATTLWVQKGTPRFETANIAYPRALLERLGGFDERLVIAGEDTDLGWRAIEAGAAVVWAGDALVHHGVVQQGPWGRLRKGWRWRYVPAVFARHPGLRRELELGVFWGPAHRWLFGGLLALLLRRRTGVAWSFVRWWVGGPYLRRLTHYRTGPLLAPYRLACDLVEVAAIGAGAVRHRVPMI
;
A
#
# COMPACT_ATOMS: atom_id res chain seq x y z
N MET A 1 -13.25 -3.96 -32.23
CA MET A 1 -13.31 -4.03 -30.75
C MET A 1 -13.47 -2.62 -30.23
N SER A 2 -14.42 -2.37 -29.31
CA SER A 2 -14.55 -1.07 -28.65
C SER A 2 -13.29 -0.77 -27.83
N ALA A 3 -12.96 0.50 -27.63
CA ALA A 3 -11.84 0.87 -26.76
C ALA A 3 -12.17 0.47 -25.30
N PRO A 4 -11.23 -0.06 -24.52
CA PRO A 4 -11.45 -0.38 -23.13
C PRO A 4 -11.75 0.88 -22.32
N VAL A 5 -12.59 0.76 -21.29
CA VAL A 5 -12.93 1.86 -20.37
C VAL A 5 -12.01 1.88 -19.13
N VAL A 6 -11.44 0.72 -18.77
CA VAL A 6 -10.45 0.59 -17.69
C VAL A 6 -9.24 -0.21 -18.17
N SER A 7 -8.03 0.26 -17.83
CA SER A 7 -6.79 -0.51 -17.94
C SER A 7 -6.34 -0.95 -16.54
N VAL A 8 -6.28 -2.25 -16.31
CA VAL A 8 -5.79 -2.82 -15.04
C VAL A 8 -4.28 -3.02 -15.14
N VAL A 9 -3.52 -2.41 -14.25
CA VAL A 9 -2.05 -2.47 -14.22
C VAL A 9 -1.58 -3.30 -13.03
N VAL A 10 -0.78 -4.32 -13.32
CA VAL A 10 -0.27 -5.29 -12.34
C VAL A 10 1.26 -5.39 -12.43
N PRO A 11 2.02 -4.92 -11.45
CA PRO A 11 3.43 -5.28 -11.34
C PRO A 11 3.55 -6.67 -10.71
N THR A 12 4.43 -7.53 -11.22
CA THR A 12 4.68 -8.86 -10.62
C THR A 12 6.16 -9.19 -10.60
N ARG A 13 6.56 -10.00 -9.61
CA ARG A 13 7.88 -10.58 -9.54
C ARG A 13 7.91 -11.83 -8.66
N ASP A 14 8.35 -12.96 -9.22
CA ASP A 14 8.56 -14.23 -8.51
C ASP A 14 7.32 -14.76 -7.73
N ARG A 15 6.09 -14.45 -8.17
CA ARG A 15 4.83 -14.74 -7.45
C ARG A 15 3.77 -15.42 -8.32
N ALA A 16 4.16 -16.43 -9.08
CA ALA A 16 3.29 -17.11 -10.06
C ALA A 16 1.94 -17.56 -9.49
N VAL A 17 1.90 -18.15 -8.29
CA VAL A 17 0.67 -18.64 -7.67
C VAL A 17 -0.28 -17.48 -7.34
N ARG A 18 0.22 -16.39 -6.78
CA ARG A 18 -0.59 -15.21 -6.43
C ARG A 18 -1.07 -14.49 -7.69
N LEU A 19 -0.19 -14.31 -8.66
CA LEU A 19 -0.54 -13.76 -9.97
C LEU A 19 -1.66 -14.58 -10.64
N GLY A 20 -1.60 -15.92 -10.59
CA GLY A 20 -2.66 -16.77 -11.11
C GLY A 20 -4.00 -16.55 -10.44
N ARG A 21 -4.05 -16.40 -9.11
CA ARG A 21 -5.27 -16.07 -8.35
C ARG A 21 -5.84 -14.70 -8.73
N LEU A 22 -4.98 -13.70 -8.90
CA LEU A 22 -5.39 -12.37 -9.36
C LEU A 22 -6.01 -12.43 -10.76
N LEU A 23 -5.34 -13.09 -11.72
CA LEU A 23 -5.84 -13.21 -13.09
C LEU A 23 -7.16 -13.96 -13.16
N GLU A 24 -7.34 -15.00 -12.34
CA GLU A 24 -8.64 -15.69 -12.21
C GLU A 24 -9.73 -14.77 -11.65
N ALA A 25 -9.43 -13.95 -10.65
CA ALA A 25 -10.37 -12.96 -10.13
C ALA A 25 -10.71 -11.86 -11.16
N LEU A 26 -9.77 -11.51 -12.04
CA LEU A 26 -10.03 -10.57 -13.16
C LEU A 26 -10.90 -11.22 -14.25
N ARG A 27 -10.76 -12.51 -14.52
CA ARG A 27 -11.67 -13.26 -15.42
C ARG A 27 -13.09 -13.31 -14.88
N GLY A 28 -13.23 -13.36 -13.57
CA GLY A 28 -14.52 -13.40 -12.87
C GLY A 28 -15.15 -12.04 -12.62
N GLN A 29 -14.67 -10.96 -13.24
CA GLN A 29 -15.30 -9.65 -13.10
C GLN A 29 -16.67 -9.61 -13.79
N THR A 30 -17.61 -8.88 -13.20
CA THR A 30 -18.96 -8.67 -13.78
C THR A 30 -18.93 -7.72 -14.97
N LEU A 31 -17.94 -6.83 -15.03
CA LEU A 31 -17.70 -5.99 -16.20
C LEU A 31 -17.32 -6.86 -17.40
N ASP A 32 -17.92 -6.61 -18.55
CA ASP A 32 -17.64 -7.31 -19.80
C ASP A 32 -16.12 -7.33 -20.08
N PRO A 33 -15.49 -8.50 -20.29
CA PRO A 33 -14.06 -8.61 -20.60
C PRO A 33 -13.63 -7.77 -21.80
N ALA A 34 -14.52 -7.49 -22.76
CA ALA A 34 -14.23 -6.60 -23.88
C ALA A 34 -14.12 -5.13 -23.48
N SER A 35 -14.56 -4.76 -22.27
CA SER A 35 -14.59 -3.38 -21.77
C SER A 35 -13.35 -3.02 -20.96
N PHE A 36 -12.45 -3.95 -20.67
CA PHE A 36 -11.21 -3.64 -19.97
C PHE A 36 -10.02 -4.42 -20.53
N GLU A 37 -8.82 -3.91 -20.30
CA GLU A 37 -7.58 -4.60 -20.60
C GLU A 37 -6.77 -4.83 -19.33
N VAL A 38 -5.93 -5.86 -19.34
CA VAL A 38 -5.01 -6.18 -18.25
C VAL A 38 -3.57 -6.05 -18.75
N ILE A 39 -2.75 -5.25 -18.06
CA ILE A 39 -1.36 -5.01 -18.41
C ILE A 39 -0.49 -5.47 -17.26
N VAL A 40 0.18 -6.61 -17.44
CA VAL A 40 1.10 -7.17 -16.44
C VAL A 40 2.52 -6.79 -16.80
N CYS A 41 3.27 -6.21 -15.85
CA CYS A 41 4.70 -5.98 -15.99
C CYS A 41 5.48 -6.91 -15.06
N ASP A 42 6.14 -7.90 -15.62
CA ASP A 42 7.05 -8.80 -14.92
C ASP A 42 8.40 -8.08 -14.70
N ASP A 43 8.71 -7.79 -13.44
CA ASP A 43 9.93 -7.10 -13.03
C ASP A 43 11.11 -8.05 -12.91
N ALA A 44 11.44 -8.74 -14.00
CA ALA A 44 12.52 -9.70 -14.14
C ALA A 44 12.44 -10.85 -13.12
N SER A 45 11.32 -11.58 -13.11
CA SER A 45 11.20 -12.81 -12.32
C SER A 45 12.32 -13.80 -12.65
N ALA A 46 12.89 -14.42 -11.61
CA ALA A 46 14.04 -15.30 -11.76
C ALA A 46 13.68 -16.66 -12.41
N GLY A 47 12.45 -17.16 -12.15
CA GLY A 47 11.95 -18.42 -12.67
C GLY A 47 10.99 -18.25 -13.85
N PRO A 48 10.71 -19.33 -14.60
CA PRO A 48 9.79 -19.32 -15.73
C PRO A 48 8.31 -19.36 -15.33
N GLU A 49 8.00 -19.62 -14.05
CA GLU A 49 6.64 -19.89 -13.57
C GLU A 49 5.69 -18.72 -13.82
N PRO A 50 6.04 -17.44 -13.52
CA PRO A 50 5.16 -16.32 -13.82
C PRO A 50 4.87 -16.20 -15.33
N GLY A 51 5.89 -16.41 -16.17
CA GLY A 51 5.71 -16.43 -17.63
C GLY A 51 4.73 -17.50 -18.08
N ARG A 52 4.86 -18.74 -17.57
CA ARG A 52 3.93 -19.84 -17.90
C ARG A 52 2.48 -19.54 -17.53
N VAL A 53 2.26 -18.89 -16.37
CA VAL A 53 0.91 -18.46 -15.96
C VAL A 53 0.36 -17.43 -16.94
N LEU A 54 1.15 -16.45 -17.32
CA LEU A 54 0.77 -15.41 -18.27
C LEU A 54 0.48 -15.97 -19.66
N ASP A 55 1.33 -16.87 -20.16
CA ASP A 55 1.17 -17.52 -21.45
C ASP A 55 -0.12 -18.38 -21.48
N ALA A 56 -0.40 -19.11 -20.40
CA ALA A 56 -1.61 -19.92 -20.30
C ALA A 56 -2.88 -19.04 -20.35
N VAL A 57 -2.92 -17.95 -19.58
CA VAL A 57 -4.06 -17.02 -19.57
C VAL A 57 -4.22 -16.30 -20.92
N ALA A 58 -3.12 -15.92 -21.57
CA ALA A 58 -3.15 -15.31 -22.90
C ALA A 58 -3.69 -16.28 -23.95
N ALA A 59 -3.32 -17.56 -23.88
CA ALA A 59 -3.81 -18.60 -24.79
C ALA A 59 -5.31 -18.87 -24.70
N GLU A 60 -5.93 -18.61 -23.56
CA GLU A 60 -7.37 -18.75 -23.38
C GLU A 60 -8.18 -17.66 -24.12
N GLY A 61 -7.57 -16.49 -24.37
CA GLY A 61 -8.18 -15.39 -25.12
C GLY A 61 -9.40 -14.72 -24.46
N VAL A 62 -9.62 -14.95 -23.15
CA VAL A 62 -10.76 -14.36 -22.41
C VAL A 62 -10.46 -12.92 -21.99
N LEU A 63 -9.21 -12.68 -21.51
CA LEU A 63 -8.75 -11.34 -21.12
C LEU A 63 -7.95 -10.71 -22.27
N ASP A 64 -8.16 -9.42 -22.50
CA ASP A 64 -7.25 -8.59 -23.31
C ASP A 64 -5.97 -8.35 -22.50
N LEU A 65 -5.10 -9.38 -22.46
CA LEU A 65 -3.89 -9.43 -21.66
C LEU A 65 -2.68 -8.97 -22.45
N ARG A 66 -1.99 -7.95 -21.92
CA ARG A 66 -0.68 -7.52 -22.42
C ARG A 66 0.39 -7.78 -21.38
N VAL A 67 1.47 -8.42 -21.79
CA VAL A 67 2.61 -8.75 -20.93
C VAL A 67 3.82 -7.91 -21.33
N LEU A 68 4.39 -7.23 -20.33
CA LEU A 68 5.68 -6.53 -20.43
C LEU A 68 6.67 -7.19 -19.49
N ARG A 69 7.95 -7.20 -19.84
CA ARG A 69 9.00 -7.80 -19.01
C ARG A 69 10.24 -6.92 -18.96
N HIS A 70 10.80 -6.71 -17.76
CA HIS A 70 12.12 -6.11 -17.59
C HIS A 70 13.22 -7.17 -17.73
N ASP A 71 14.37 -6.77 -18.22
CA ASP A 71 15.56 -7.63 -18.29
C ASP A 71 16.26 -7.74 -16.93
N VAL A 72 16.16 -6.67 -16.14
CA VAL A 72 16.72 -6.58 -14.78
C VAL A 72 15.67 -6.00 -13.82
N PRO A 73 15.70 -6.40 -12.53
CA PRO A 73 14.77 -5.87 -11.55
C PRO A 73 14.91 -4.36 -11.38
N ALA A 74 13.82 -3.63 -11.52
CA ALA A 74 13.77 -2.17 -11.45
C ALA A 74 12.85 -1.64 -10.34
N GLY A 75 12.03 -2.50 -9.76
CA GLY A 75 11.10 -2.17 -8.69
C GLY A 75 9.69 -1.82 -9.15
N PRO A 76 8.74 -1.81 -8.21
CA PRO A 76 7.31 -1.70 -8.52
C PRO A 76 6.92 -0.37 -9.18
N ALA A 77 7.56 0.74 -8.81
CA ALA A 77 7.31 2.05 -9.42
C ALA A 77 7.62 2.04 -10.92
N VAL A 78 8.79 1.49 -11.30
CA VAL A 78 9.23 1.39 -12.71
C VAL A 78 8.32 0.43 -13.48
N ALA A 79 7.97 -0.72 -12.88
CA ALA A 79 7.07 -1.70 -13.50
C ALA A 79 5.67 -1.10 -13.75
N ARG A 80 5.08 -0.40 -12.76
CA ARG A 80 3.80 0.29 -12.92
C ARG A 80 3.89 1.39 -13.97
N ASN A 81 4.96 2.17 -13.98
CA ASN A 81 5.17 3.23 -14.98
C ASN A 81 5.26 2.69 -16.40
N ARG A 82 6.00 1.61 -16.58
CA ARG A 82 6.11 0.96 -17.90
C ARG A 82 4.75 0.45 -18.37
N ALA A 83 3.96 -0.14 -17.47
CA ALA A 83 2.66 -0.69 -17.79
C ALA A 83 1.62 0.40 -18.12
N TRP A 84 1.40 1.37 -17.25
CA TRP A 84 0.37 2.37 -17.46
C TRP A 84 0.62 3.25 -18.69
N ARG A 85 1.87 3.49 -19.07
CA ARG A 85 2.20 4.23 -20.30
C ARG A 85 1.73 3.53 -21.57
N THR A 86 1.42 2.24 -21.52
CA THR A 86 0.84 1.48 -22.62
C THR A 86 -0.68 1.34 -22.53
N ALA A 87 -1.29 1.86 -21.47
CA ALA A 87 -2.72 1.80 -21.24
C ALA A 87 -3.49 2.55 -22.33
N ARG A 88 -4.61 1.96 -22.78
CA ARG A 88 -5.48 2.53 -23.82
C ARG A 88 -6.74 3.17 -23.23
N ALA A 89 -7.13 2.71 -22.03
CA ALA A 89 -8.34 3.21 -21.38
C ALA A 89 -8.14 4.59 -20.76
N PRO A 90 -9.22 5.37 -20.58
CA PRO A 90 -9.18 6.65 -19.88
C PRO A 90 -8.96 6.51 -18.37
N LEU A 91 -9.35 5.39 -17.77
CA LEU A 91 -9.11 5.08 -16.36
C LEU A 91 -8.06 3.98 -16.22
N VAL A 92 -7.06 4.20 -15.36
CA VAL A 92 -6.00 3.22 -15.06
C VAL A 92 -6.15 2.78 -13.61
N ALA A 93 -6.49 1.51 -13.40
CA ALA A 93 -6.61 0.89 -12.08
C ALA A 93 -5.36 0.08 -11.75
N PHE A 94 -4.76 0.34 -10.57
CA PHE A 94 -3.61 -0.40 -10.07
C PHE A 94 -4.07 -1.42 -9.02
N VAL A 95 -3.51 -2.61 -9.11
CA VAL A 95 -3.70 -3.70 -8.15
C VAL A 95 -2.40 -4.50 -8.05
N ASP A 96 -2.04 -4.96 -6.85
CA ASP A 96 -0.83 -5.73 -6.63
C ASP A 96 -1.06 -7.22 -6.93
N ASP A 97 -0.01 -7.96 -7.31
CA ASP A 97 -0.09 -9.38 -7.72
C ASP A 97 -0.48 -10.34 -6.59
N ASP A 98 -0.52 -9.89 -5.34
CA ASP A 98 -0.99 -10.64 -4.16
C ASP A 98 -2.39 -10.22 -3.69
N CYS A 99 -3.14 -9.63 -4.59
CA CYS A 99 -4.53 -9.19 -4.38
C CYS A 99 -5.53 -10.06 -5.13
N VAL A 100 -6.76 -10.12 -4.61
CA VAL A 100 -7.91 -10.79 -5.22
C VAL A 100 -9.08 -9.80 -5.22
N PRO A 101 -9.32 -9.11 -6.34
CA PRO A 101 -10.46 -8.19 -6.48
C PRO A 101 -11.81 -8.92 -6.35
N SER A 102 -12.78 -8.26 -5.73
CA SER A 102 -14.17 -8.76 -5.72
C SER A 102 -14.77 -8.77 -7.14
N PRO A 103 -15.79 -9.59 -7.41
CA PRO A 103 -16.34 -9.70 -8.77
C PRO A 103 -16.86 -8.37 -9.36
N ARG A 104 -17.32 -7.43 -8.54
CA ARG A 104 -17.81 -6.13 -8.98
C ARG A 104 -16.76 -5.00 -8.87
N TRP A 105 -15.49 -5.32 -8.66
CA TRP A 105 -14.47 -4.32 -8.42
C TRP A 105 -14.36 -3.26 -9.50
N LEU A 106 -14.30 -3.66 -10.79
CA LEU A 106 -14.16 -2.73 -11.91
C LEU A 106 -15.42 -1.89 -12.12
N GLU A 107 -16.61 -2.50 -12.03
CA GLU A 107 -17.89 -1.76 -12.10
C GLU A 107 -17.98 -0.75 -10.96
N ALA A 108 -17.66 -1.14 -9.73
CA ALA A 108 -17.73 -0.26 -8.58
C ALA A 108 -16.74 0.93 -8.66
N LEU A 109 -15.58 0.74 -9.30
CA LEU A 109 -14.68 1.86 -9.61
C LEU A 109 -15.30 2.83 -10.62
N LEU A 110 -15.91 2.31 -11.69
CA LEU A 110 -16.57 3.11 -12.71
C LEU A 110 -17.79 3.84 -12.14
N ASP A 111 -18.66 3.13 -11.40
CA ASP A 111 -19.82 3.70 -10.72
C ASP A 111 -19.42 4.87 -9.80
N ALA A 112 -18.35 4.69 -9.02
CA ALA A 112 -17.84 5.73 -8.13
C ALA A 112 -17.28 6.92 -8.90
N TRP A 113 -16.60 6.68 -10.03
CA TRP A 113 -16.07 7.74 -10.89
C TRP A 113 -17.18 8.56 -11.54
N ASP A 114 -18.23 7.89 -12.02
CA ASP A 114 -19.38 8.53 -12.63
C ASP A 114 -20.23 9.30 -11.60
N ALA A 115 -20.45 8.70 -10.43
CA ALA A 115 -21.21 9.30 -9.33
C ALA A 115 -20.51 10.49 -8.67
N ALA A 116 -19.20 10.64 -8.84
CA ALA A 116 -18.43 11.72 -8.21
C ALA A 116 -18.85 13.13 -8.66
N GLY A 117 -19.52 13.25 -9.81
CA GLY A 117 -20.09 14.51 -10.32
C GLY A 117 -19.05 15.61 -10.48
N LEU A 118 -17.77 15.25 -10.72
CA LEU A 118 -16.68 16.20 -10.84
C LEU A 118 -16.79 17.02 -12.13
N ALA A 119 -16.56 18.33 -12.02
CA ALA A 119 -16.51 19.24 -13.17
C ALA A 119 -15.40 18.85 -14.15
N ASP A 120 -14.30 18.30 -13.61
CA ASP A 120 -13.19 17.74 -14.38
C ASP A 120 -12.94 16.30 -13.90
N ARG A 121 -13.36 15.32 -14.68
CA ARG A 121 -13.17 13.89 -14.38
C ARG A 121 -11.71 13.46 -14.39
N ASP A 122 -10.86 14.22 -15.09
CA ASP A 122 -9.42 13.95 -15.15
C ASP A 122 -8.70 14.39 -13.86
N LEU A 123 -9.38 15.10 -12.96
CA LEU A 123 -8.87 15.49 -11.64
C LEU A 123 -9.49 14.62 -10.52
N ALA A 124 -9.37 13.31 -10.63
CA ALA A 124 -9.86 12.35 -9.63
C ALA A 124 -8.78 11.35 -9.23
N VAL A 125 -8.82 10.92 -7.98
CA VAL A 125 -8.12 9.74 -7.48
C VAL A 125 -9.16 8.84 -6.84
N LEU A 126 -9.39 7.67 -7.40
CA LEU A 126 -10.33 6.70 -6.86
C LEU A 126 -9.60 5.72 -5.96
N ARG A 127 -10.15 5.47 -4.78
CA ARG A 127 -9.60 4.53 -3.81
C ARG A 127 -10.70 3.63 -3.30
N GLY A 128 -10.41 2.33 -3.21
CA GLY A 128 -11.32 1.35 -2.64
C GLY A 128 -10.77 0.73 -1.34
N PRO A 129 -11.64 0.02 -0.60
CA PRO A 129 -11.24 -0.74 0.57
C PRO A 129 -10.32 -1.91 0.19
N VAL A 130 -9.37 -2.20 1.08
CA VAL A 130 -8.58 -3.43 1.04
C VAL A 130 -8.78 -4.17 2.35
N ALA A 131 -9.11 -5.44 2.27
CA ALA A 131 -9.28 -6.33 3.42
C ALA A 131 -8.36 -7.55 3.27
N PRO A 132 -8.01 -8.24 4.38
CA PRO A 132 -7.31 -9.51 4.31
C PRO A 132 -8.09 -10.52 3.47
N ASP A 133 -7.37 -11.34 2.70
CA ASP A 133 -8.00 -12.43 1.94
C ASP A 133 -8.65 -13.45 2.89
N PRO A 134 -9.97 -13.67 2.82
CA PRO A 134 -10.67 -14.58 3.73
C PRO A 134 -10.25 -16.05 3.56
N ALA A 135 -9.66 -16.41 2.43
CA ALA A 135 -9.12 -17.75 2.22
C ALA A 135 -7.83 -18.00 3.02
N GLU A 136 -7.10 -16.94 3.36
CA GLU A 136 -5.82 -17.01 4.09
C GLU A 136 -5.95 -16.47 5.53
N TYR A 137 -6.83 -15.50 5.78
CA TYR A 137 -7.04 -14.88 7.09
C TYR A 137 -8.34 -15.37 7.73
N PRO A 138 -8.38 -15.71 9.01
CA PRO A 138 -7.30 -15.64 10.00
C PRO A 138 -6.42 -16.89 10.09
N HIS A 139 -6.65 -17.91 9.29
CA HIS A 139 -6.05 -19.25 9.44
C HIS A 139 -4.55 -19.25 9.23
N GLU A 140 -4.08 -18.54 8.20
CA GLU A 140 -2.65 -18.44 7.87
C GLU A 140 -1.96 -17.24 8.55
N PHE A 141 -2.68 -16.44 9.35
CA PHE A 141 -2.10 -15.26 9.98
C PHE A 141 -1.28 -15.61 11.21
N GLY A 142 -0.04 -16.01 11.00
CA GLY A 142 0.94 -16.29 12.04
C GLY A 142 1.45 -15.02 12.76
N PRO A 143 2.26 -15.19 13.81
CA PRO A 143 2.71 -14.08 14.67
C PRO A 143 3.58 -13.05 13.96
N PHE A 144 4.21 -13.43 12.85
CA PHE A 144 5.09 -12.58 12.06
C PHE A 144 4.50 -12.22 10.70
N ALA A 145 3.33 -12.76 10.38
CA ALA A 145 2.63 -12.46 9.14
C ALA A 145 2.16 -11.01 9.08
N THR A 146 2.00 -10.51 7.86
CA THR A 146 1.44 -9.19 7.57
C THR A 146 0.44 -9.30 6.45
N THR A 147 -0.60 -8.49 6.51
CA THR A 147 -1.49 -8.21 5.39
C THR A 147 -1.82 -6.73 5.37
N LEU A 148 -2.44 -6.27 4.30
CA LEU A 148 -2.87 -4.89 4.16
C LEU A 148 -4.34 -4.76 4.57
N TRP A 149 -4.64 -3.66 5.25
CA TRP A 149 -5.99 -3.26 5.59
C TRP A 149 -6.14 -1.77 5.32
N VAL A 150 -6.97 -1.42 4.32
CA VAL A 150 -7.21 -0.03 3.94
C VAL A 150 -8.67 0.31 4.13
N GLN A 151 -8.92 1.37 4.88
CA GLN A 151 -10.24 1.93 5.09
C GLN A 151 -10.27 3.38 4.63
N LYS A 152 -11.47 3.93 4.48
CA LYS A 152 -11.65 5.34 4.12
C LYS A 152 -10.83 6.26 5.02
N GLY A 153 -10.18 7.25 4.42
CA GLY A 153 -9.46 8.30 5.15
C GLY A 153 -7.98 8.02 5.43
N THR A 154 -7.40 6.93 4.92
CA THR A 154 -5.94 6.75 5.02
C THR A 154 -5.21 7.72 4.07
N PRO A 155 -4.07 8.33 4.47
CA PRO A 155 -3.35 9.30 3.64
C PRO A 155 -2.30 8.66 2.72
N ARG A 156 -2.25 7.32 2.63
CA ARG A 156 -1.09 6.60 2.06
C ARG A 156 -1.23 6.24 0.59
N PHE A 157 -2.43 6.23 0.04
CA PHE A 157 -2.71 5.96 -1.38
C PHE A 157 -2.18 4.61 -1.90
N GLU A 158 -2.36 3.56 -1.12
CA GLU A 158 -1.85 2.22 -1.37
C GLU A 158 -2.28 1.70 -2.75
N THR A 159 -1.31 1.25 -3.57
CA THR A 159 -1.53 0.76 -4.94
C THR A 159 -2.23 -0.60 -5.02
N ALA A 160 -2.48 -1.23 -3.90
CA ALA A 160 -3.28 -2.45 -3.84
C ALA A 160 -4.73 -2.25 -4.33
N ASN A 161 -5.27 -1.01 -4.26
CA ASN A 161 -6.60 -0.69 -4.76
C ASN A 161 -6.76 0.83 -5.00
N ILE A 162 -6.31 1.29 -6.15
CA ILE A 162 -6.37 2.70 -6.51
C ILE A 162 -6.50 2.87 -8.03
N ALA A 163 -7.22 3.89 -8.47
CA ALA A 163 -7.28 4.21 -9.89
C ALA A 163 -7.11 5.72 -10.13
N TYR A 164 -6.52 6.03 -11.27
CA TYR A 164 -6.28 7.39 -11.73
C TYR A 164 -6.75 7.53 -13.18
N PRO A 165 -7.34 8.66 -13.57
CA PRO A 165 -7.45 9.03 -14.98
C PRO A 165 -6.07 9.01 -15.64
N ARG A 166 -5.98 8.45 -16.85
CA ARG A 166 -4.74 8.39 -17.61
C ARG A 166 -4.16 9.79 -17.86
N ALA A 167 -5.02 10.76 -18.15
CA ALA A 167 -4.62 12.15 -18.34
C ALA A 167 -3.93 12.74 -17.08
N LEU A 168 -4.40 12.38 -15.87
CA LEU A 168 -3.74 12.79 -14.63
C LEU A 168 -2.37 12.14 -14.47
N LEU A 169 -2.22 10.85 -14.77
CA LEU A 169 -0.93 10.16 -14.74
C LEU A 169 0.06 10.79 -15.73
N GLU A 170 -0.39 11.13 -16.95
CA GLU A 170 0.42 11.82 -17.96
C GLU A 170 0.88 13.20 -17.46
N ARG A 171 -0.04 13.99 -16.90
CA ARG A 171 0.24 15.30 -16.31
C ARG A 171 1.24 15.25 -15.15
N LEU A 172 1.14 14.22 -14.29
CA LEU A 172 2.02 14.04 -13.13
C LEU A 172 3.32 13.29 -13.46
N GLY A 173 3.43 12.66 -14.64
CA GLY A 173 4.55 11.83 -15.03
C GLY A 173 4.58 10.43 -14.39
N GLY A 174 3.48 10.04 -13.71
CA GLY A 174 3.37 8.74 -13.01
C GLY A 174 4.14 8.69 -11.69
N PHE A 175 4.57 7.49 -11.30
CA PHE A 175 5.32 7.24 -10.07
C PHE A 175 6.74 7.79 -10.12
N ASP A 176 7.25 8.32 -9.01
CA ASP A 176 8.66 8.70 -8.92
C ASP A 176 9.55 7.44 -8.75
N GLU A 177 10.26 7.10 -9.81
CA GLU A 177 11.11 5.90 -9.88
C GLU A 177 12.33 5.95 -8.95
N ARG A 178 12.64 7.11 -8.35
CA ARG A 178 13.69 7.26 -7.33
C ARG A 178 13.24 6.75 -5.96
N LEU A 179 11.93 6.58 -5.75
CA LEU A 179 11.33 6.00 -4.55
C LEU A 179 11.22 4.47 -4.69
N VAL A 180 12.36 3.79 -4.81
CA VAL A 180 12.45 2.36 -5.17
C VAL A 180 11.84 1.42 -4.12
N ILE A 181 11.81 1.82 -2.83
CA ILE A 181 11.55 0.90 -1.71
C ILE A 181 10.21 1.14 -1.04
N ALA A 182 9.78 2.37 -0.88
CA ALA A 182 8.52 2.74 -0.25
C ALA A 182 8.18 4.21 -0.48
N GLY A 183 6.88 4.53 -0.54
CA GLY A 183 6.34 5.87 -0.58
C GLY A 183 6.05 6.41 -1.97
N GLU A 184 6.29 5.63 -3.02
CA GLU A 184 5.99 5.99 -4.42
C GLU A 184 4.50 6.19 -4.65
N ASP A 185 3.68 5.41 -3.97
CA ASP A 185 2.22 5.47 -3.99
C ASP A 185 1.68 6.73 -3.27
N THR A 186 2.19 6.97 -2.08
CA THR A 186 1.86 8.15 -1.28
C THR A 186 2.30 9.43 -1.98
N ASP A 187 3.50 9.46 -2.58
CA ASP A 187 4.01 10.60 -3.35
C ASP A 187 3.11 10.92 -4.54
N LEU A 188 2.73 9.93 -5.34
CA LEU A 188 1.84 10.13 -6.49
C LEU A 188 0.47 10.66 -6.04
N GLY A 189 -0.13 10.05 -5.01
CA GLY A 189 -1.42 10.49 -4.47
C GLY A 189 -1.39 11.94 -3.97
N TRP A 190 -0.32 12.33 -3.30
CA TRP A 190 -0.17 13.72 -2.81
C TRP A 190 0.12 14.71 -3.93
N ARG A 191 0.91 14.36 -4.94
CA ARG A 191 1.05 15.18 -6.14
C ARG A 191 -0.30 15.37 -6.87
N ALA A 192 -1.15 14.35 -6.86
CA ALA A 192 -2.50 14.48 -7.41
C ALA A 192 -3.36 15.47 -6.60
N ILE A 193 -3.36 15.38 -5.27
CA ILE A 193 -4.05 16.36 -4.38
C ILE A 193 -3.53 17.76 -4.62
N GLU A 194 -2.21 17.96 -4.67
CA GLU A 194 -1.57 19.24 -4.90
C GLU A 194 -1.87 19.81 -6.28
N ALA A 195 -2.16 18.95 -7.26
CA ALA A 195 -2.64 19.32 -8.58
C ALA A 195 -4.15 19.64 -8.64
N GLY A 196 -4.87 19.53 -7.50
CA GLY A 196 -6.30 19.82 -7.37
C GLY A 196 -7.21 18.63 -7.57
N ALA A 197 -6.69 17.39 -7.60
CA ALA A 197 -7.51 16.21 -7.74
C ALA A 197 -8.37 15.93 -6.50
N ALA A 198 -9.64 15.59 -6.74
CA ALA A 198 -10.55 15.11 -5.71
C ALA A 198 -10.27 13.63 -5.38
N VAL A 199 -10.30 13.28 -4.10
CA VAL A 199 -10.17 11.89 -3.66
C VAL A 199 -11.57 11.28 -3.52
N VAL A 200 -11.87 10.32 -4.40
CA VAL A 200 -13.16 9.61 -4.46
C VAL A 200 -13.02 8.26 -3.76
N TRP A 201 -13.92 7.96 -2.84
CA TRP A 201 -13.96 6.66 -2.16
C TRP A 201 -14.97 5.73 -2.83
N ALA A 202 -14.45 4.74 -3.55
CA ALA A 202 -15.24 3.67 -4.17
C ALA A 202 -15.46 2.55 -3.13
N GLY A 203 -16.44 2.73 -2.24
CA GLY A 203 -16.65 1.85 -1.08
C GLY A 203 -16.97 0.40 -1.42
N ASP A 204 -17.57 0.16 -2.58
CA ASP A 204 -17.97 -1.18 -3.07
C ASP A 204 -16.87 -1.85 -3.91
N ALA A 205 -15.83 -1.12 -4.28
CA ALA A 205 -14.67 -1.63 -5.02
C ALA A 205 -13.70 -2.37 -4.07
N LEU A 206 -14.12 -3.49 -3.52
CA LEU A 206 -13.34 -4.25 -2.54
C LEU A 206 -12.25 -5.09 -3.21
N VAL A 207 -11.04 -5.06 -2.63
CA VAL A 207 -9.92 -5.93 -2.96
C VAL A 207 -9.47 -6.70 -1.71
N HIS A 208 -9.24 -7.99 -1.84
CA HIS A 208 -8.67 -8.82 -0.79
C HIS A 208 -7.16 -8.95 -0.98
N HIS A 209 -6.39 -8.68 0.08
CA HIS A 209 -4.93 -8.76 0.05
C HIS A 209 -4.44 -10.02 0.76
N GLY A 210 -3.57 -10.76 0.12
CA GLY A 210 -3.01 -11.99 0.64
C GLY A 210 -2.20 -11.78 1.93
N VAL A 211 -2.08 -12.86 2.70
CA VAL A 211 -1.25 -12.90 3.91
C VAL A 211 0.19 -13.17 3.53
N VAL A 212 1.08 -12.23 3.85
CA VAL A 212 2.52 -12.40 3.61
C VAL A 212 3.17 -13.03 4.83
N GLN A 213 3.57 -14.30 4.70
CA GLN A 213 4.30 -15.02 5.73
C GLN A 213 5.73 -14.49 5.83
N GLN A 214 6.16 -14.23 7.05
CA GLN A 214 7.52 -13.76 7.33
C GLN A 214 8.06 -14.48 8.56
N GLY A 215 9.37 -14.72 8.59
CA GLY A 215 10.04 -15.07 9.83
C GLY A 215 10.30 -13.83 10.69
N PRO A 216 10.72 -14.02 11.95
CA PRO A 216 10.95 -12.90 12.88
C PRO A 216 11.97 -11.88 12.33
N TRP A 217 13.04 -12.34 11.72
CA TRP A 217 14.05 -11.47 11.11
C TRP A 217 13.55 -10.74 9.86
N GLY A 218 12.70 -11.41 9.06
CA GLY A 218 12.08 -10.80 7.88
C GLY A 218 11.22 -9.59 8.26
N ARG A 219 10.42 -9.73 9.32
CA ARG A 219 9.56 -8.63 9.81
C ARG A 219 10.37 -7.46 10.37
N LEU A 220 11.44 -7.71 11.15
CA LEU A 220 12.34 -6.65 11.62
C LEU A 220 13.01 -5.91 10.45
N ARG A 221 13.50 -6.67 9.46
CA ARG A 221 14.09 -6.09 8.25
C ARG A 221 13.07 -5.26 7.46
N LYS A 222 11.81 -5.72 7.39
CA LYS A 222 10.73 -4.96 6.78
C LYS A 222 10.46 -3.64 7.51
N GLY A 223 10.56 -3.61 8.85
CA GLY A 223 10.44 -2.39 9.66
C GLY A 223 11.48 -1.34 9.28
N TRP A 224 12.71 -1.76 8.93
CA TRP A 224 13.77 -0.83 8.52
C TRP A 224 13.49 -0.09 7.20
N ARG A 225 12.51 -0.53 6.39
CA ARG A 225 12.07 0.18 5.18
C ARG A 225 11.45 1.54 5.49
N TRP A 226 10.90 1.73 6.66
CA TRP A 226 10.26 2.99 7.04
C TRP A 226 11.20 4.20 7.07
N ARG A 227 12.53 3.98 7.01
CA ARG A 227 13.53 5.07 6.86
C ARG A 227 13.38 5.88 5.56
N TYR A 228 12.63 5.39 4.58
CA TYR A 228 12.36 6.09 3.33
C TYR A 228 11.12 6.99 3.39
N VAL A 229 10.23 6.76 4.34
CA VAL A 229 8.98 7.53 4.51
C VAL A 229 9.22 9.02 4.74
N PRO A 230 10.20 9.46 5.58
CA PRO A 230 10.45 10.89 5.77
C PRO A 230 10.81 11.66 4.50
N ALA A 231 11.31 11.00 3.45
CA ALA A 231 11.55 11.64 2.15
C ALA A 231 10.24 12.14 1.50
N VAL A 232 9.16 11.40 1.65
CA VAL A 232 7.82 11.78 1.15
C VAL A 232 7.27 12.96 1.95
N PHE A 233 7.42 12.94 3.28
CA PHE A 233 7.01 14.05 4.15
C PHE A 233 7.80 15.35 3.92
N ALA A 234 9.06 15.23 3.46
CA ALA A 234 9.86 16.38 3.06
C ALA A 234 9.33 17.06 1.80
N ARG A 235 8.76 16.25 0.88
CA ARG A 235 8.20 16.74 -0.39
C ARG A 235 6.81 17.30 -0.23
N HIS A 236 6.00 16.70 0.66
CA HIS A 236 4.59 17.02 0.87
C HIS A 236 4.36 17.50 2.31
N PRO A 237 4.62 18.79 2.63
CA PRO A 237 4.45 19.29 3.99
C PRO A 237 3.02 19.15 4.53
N GLY A 238 2.01 19.15 3.63
CA GLY A 238 0.61 18.92 3.97
C GLY A 238 0.35 17.54 4.61
N LEU A 239 1.16 16.53 4.26
CA LEU A 239 1.08 15.18 4.81
C LEU A 239 1.35 15.12 6.32
N ARG A 240 2.03 16.12 6.88
CA ARG A 240 2.33 16.18 8.32
C ARG A 240 1.08 16.30 9.22
N ARG A 241 -0.05 16.73 8.66
CA ARG A 241 -1.33 16.77 9.38
C ARG A 241 -1.82 15.36 9.77
N GLU A 242 -1.32 14.34 9.10
CA GLU A 242 -1.63 12.94 9.33
C GLU A 242 -0.76 12.30 10.44
N LEU A 243 0.26 13.02 10.90
CA LEU A 243 1.10 12.56 12.02
C LEU A 243 0.39 12.84 13.34
N GLU A 244 0.46 11.91 14.28
CA GLU A 244 -0.01 12.16 15.63
C GLU A 244 0.78 13.31 16.28
N LEU A 245 0.06 14.30 16.79
CA LEU A 245 0.63 15.53 17.33
C LEU A 245 1.58 16.25 16.34
N GLY A 246 1.42 16.02 15.03
CA GLY A 246 2.23 16.62 13.97
C GLY A 246 3.67 16.14 13.85
N VAL A 247 4.07 15.14 14.65
CA VAL A 247 5.47 14.62 14.67
C VAL A 247 5.58 13.10 14.75
N PHE A 248 4.60 12.39 15.34
CA PHE A 248 4.71 10.95 15.54
C PHE A 248 4.08 10.18 14.39
N TRP A 249 4.82 9.23 13.81
CA TRP A 249 4.33 8.34 12.78
C TRP A 249 3.13 7.48 13.21
N GLY A 250 3.07 7.15 14.49
CA GLY A 250 1.95 6.40 15.04
C GLY A 250 1.92 6.37 16.57
N PRO A 251 0.82 5.85 17.15
CA PRO A 251 0.61 5.83 18.59
C PRO A 251 1.73 5.18 19.39
N ALA A 252 2.35 4.12 18.83
CA ALA A 252 3.46 3.43 19.49
C ALA A 252 4.66 4.33 19.72
N HIS A 253 4.99 5.15 18.73
CA HIS A 253 6.11 6.10 18.78
C HIS A 253 5.88 7.12 19.88
N ARG A 254 4.68 7.71 19.94
CA ARG A 254 4.30 8.64 20.99
C ARG A 254 4.45 8.03 22.39
N TRP A 255 4.01 6.80 22.58
CA TRP A 255 4.09 6.14 23.88
C TRP A 255 5.53 5.77 24.27
N LEU A 256 6.34 5.32 23.33
CA LEU A 256 7.75 5.02 23.56
C LEU A 256 8.52 6.30 23.97
N PHE A 257 8.32 7.40 23.24
CA PHE A 257 8.96 8.66 23.56
C PHE A 257 8.47 9.26 24.88
N GLY A 258 7.16 9.25 25.12
CA GLY A 258 6.59 9.68 26.39
C GLY A 258 7.13 8.87 27.57
N GLY A 259 7.28 7.57 27.42
CA GLY A 259 7.87 6.68 28.42
C GLY A 259 9.35 6.96 28.69
N LEU A 260 10.13 7.14 27.64
CA LEU A 260 11.54 7.50 27.77
C LEU A 260 11.71 8.85 28.44
N LEU A 261 10.97 9.86 28.02
CA LEU A 261 10.97 11.19 28.64
C LEU A 261 10.60 11.13 30.12
N ALA A 262 9.55 10.39 30.47
CA ALA A 262 9.12 10.24 31.86
C ALA A 262 10.18 9.50 32.69
N LEU A 263 10.89 8.51 32.13
CA LEU A 263 12.02 7.85 32.77
C LEU A 263 13.21 8.82 33.03
N LEU A 264 13.48 9.71 32.08
CA LEU A 264 14.56 10.71 32.22
C LEU A 264 14.22 11.75 33.27
N LEU A 265 12.94 12.18 33.31
CA LEU A 265 12.48 13.24 34.26
C LEU A 265 12.19 12.70 35.66
N ARG A 266 12.08 11.39 35.88
CA ARG A 266 11.71 10.76 37.15
C ARG A 266 12.57 11.19 38.35
N ARG A 267 13.84 11.51 38.13
CA ARG A 267 14.80 11.93 39.16
C ARG A 267 14.72 13.43 39.47
N ARG A 268 14.09 14.24 38.60
CA ARG A 268 14.08 15.71 38.73
C ARG A 268 12.77 16.26 39.24
N THR A 269 11.66 15.60 39.02
CA THR A 269 10.34 16.24 39.19
C THR A 269 9.39 15.52 40.14
N GLY A 270 9.77 14.30 40.64
CA GLY A 270 8.80 13.50 41.42
C GLY A 270 7.50 13.17 40.65
N VAL A 271 7.37 13.67 39.40
CA VAL A 271 6.26 13.37 38.49
C VAL A 271 6.28 11.91 38.15
N ALA A 272 5.50 11.37 38.82
CA ALA A 272 5.46 10.06 39.35
C ALA A 272 5.34 8.99 38.26
N TRP A 273 5.83 7.86 38.61
CA TRP A 273 5.52 6.55 38.10
C TRP A 273 4.05 6.34 37.73
N SER A 274 3.11 7.04 38.33
CA SER A 274 1.70 7.07 37.95
C SER A 274 1.48 7.63 36.55
N PHE A 275 2.18 8.69 36.11
CA PHE A 275 2.06 9.22 34.75
C PHE A 275 2.69 8.24 33.72
N VAL A 276 3.87 7.69 34.02
CA VAL A 276 4.50 6.64 33.17
C VAL A 276 3.59 5.42 33.07
N ARG A 277 3.02 5.00 34.21
CA ARG A 277 2.16 3.84 34.29
C ARG A 277 0.83 4.04 33.58
N TRP A 278 0.22 5.22 33.63
CA TRP A 278 -1.04 5.53 32.98
C TRP A 278 -0.90 5.88 31.52
N TRP A 279 0.10 6.68 31.16
CA TRP A 279 0.28 7.19 29.79
C TRP A 279 1.00 6.20 28.88
N VAL A 280 1.97 5.46 29.39
CA VAL A 280 2.78 4.50 28.63
C VAL A 280 2.35 3.07 28.90
N GLY A 281 2.24 2.71 30.16
CA GLY A 281 2.04 1.33 30.56
C GLY A 281 0.69 0.75 30.16
N GLY A 282 -0.40 1.50 30.34
CA GLY A 282 -1.75 0.97 30.09
C GLY A 282 -2.03 0.73 28.60
N PRO A 283 -1.99 1.76 27.73
CA PRO A 283 -2.29 1.61 26.31
C PRO A 283 -1.22 0.81 25.57
N TYR A 284 0.06 1.02 25.86
CA TYR A 284 1.15 0.34 25.17
C TYR A 284 1.27 -1.12 25.59
N LEU A 285 1.18 -1.45 26.87
CA LEU A 285 1.14 -2.83 27.35
C LEU A 285 -0.07 -3.57 26.81
N ARG A 286 -1.26 -2.94 26.79
CA ARG A 286 -2.43 -3.53 26.16
C ARG A 286 -2.18 -3.82 24.69
N ARG A 287 -1.58 -2.90 23.94
CA ARG A 287 -1.18 -3.13 22.54
C ARG A 287 -0.23 -4.31 22.43
N LEU A 288 0.80 -4.40 23.27
CA LEU A 288 1.76 -5.50 23.22
C LEU A 288 1.16 -6.87 23.57
N THR A 289 0.12 -6.90 24.40
CA THR A 289 -0.47 -8.14 24.92
C THR A 289 -1.77 -8.55 24.24
N HIS A 290 -2.46 -7.64 23.58
CA HIS A 290 -3.83 -7.85 23.06
C HIS A 290 -3.90 -8.61 21.74
N TYR A 291 -2.78 -8.84 21.06
CA TYR A 291 -2.76 -9.66 19.84
C TYR A 291 -2.89 -11.15 20.18
N ARG A 292 -3.45 -11.93 19.25
CA ARG A 292 -3.68 -13.39 19.34
C ARG A 292 -2.52 -14.23 19.88
N THR A 293 -1.30 -13.69 19.86
CA THR A 293 -0.07 -14.39 20.28
C THR A 293 0.31 -14.17 21.75
N GLY A 294 -0.53 -13.45 22.52
CA GLY A 294 -0.34 -13.27 23.95
C GLY A 294 0.92 -12.50 24.37
N PRO A 295 1.22 -12.45 25.67
CA PRO A 295 2.32 -11.67 26.23
C PRO A 295 3.73 -12.20 25.85
N LEU A 296 3.87 -13.44 25.41
CA LEU A 296 5.15 -14.05 25.08
C LEU A 296 5.90 -13.32 23.96
N LEU A 297 5.18 -12.70 23.02
CA LEU A 297 5.79 -11.92 21.94
C LEU A 297 5.91 -10.42 22.24
N ALA A 298 5.57 -9.97 23.44
CA ALA A 298 5.70 -8.55 23.80
C ALA A 298 7.13 -8.01 23.64
N PRO A 299 8.21 -8.70 24.05
CA PRO A 299 9.58 -8.23 23.80
C PRO A 299 9.91 -8.11 22.32
N TYR A 300 9.45 -9.05 21.50
CA TYR A 300 9.67 -9.01 20.05
C TYR A 300 8.92 -7.84 19.40
N ARG A 301 7.69 -7.55 19.82
CA ARG A 301 6.92 -6.40 19.32
C ARG A 301 7.57 -5.08 19.71
N LEU A 302 8.07 -5.00 20.94
CA LEU A 302 8.85 -3.84 21.36
C LEU A 302 10.09 -3.66 20.45
N ALA A 303 10.79 -4.74 20.12
CA ALA A 303 11.91 -4.69 19.18
C ALA A 303 11.49 -4.18 17.79
N CYS A 304 10.32 -4.63 17.27
CA CYS A 304 9.78 -4.11 16.01
C CYS A 304 9.49 -2.62 16.07
N ASP A 305 8.84 -2.15 17.13
CA ASP A 305 8.51 -0.73 17.32
C ASP A 305 9.80 0.12 17.47
N LEU A 306 10.83 -0.38 18.16
CA LEU A 306 12.12 0.28 18.27
C LEU A 306 12.86 0.37 16.92
N VAL A 307 12.83 -0.69 16.13
CA VAL A 307 13.38 -0.69 14.76
C VAL A 307 12.65 0.34 13.89
N GLU A 308 11.34 0.43 14.00
CA GLU A 308 10.54 1.39 13.24
C GLU A 308 10.85 2.83 13.64
N VAL A 309 10.92 3.13 14.94
CA VAL A 309 11.35 4.44 15.48
C VAL A 309 12.75 4.80 14.99
N ALA A 310 13.70 3.88 15.09
CA ALA A 310 15.08 4.10 14.64
C ALA A 310 15.15 4.36 13.12
N ALA A 311 14.39 3.61 12.34
CA ALA A 311 14.31 3.75 10.88
C ALA A 311 13.74 5.12 10.49
N ILE A 312 12.60 5.51 11.07
CA ILE A 312 11.96 6.81 10.83
C ILE A 312 12.88 7.94 11.29
N GLY A 313 13.47 7.85 12.49
CA GLY A 313 14.41 8.84 13.00
C GLY A 313 15.62 9.04 12.09
N ALA A 314 16.21 7.94 11.59
CA ALA A 314 17.33 8.01 10.64
C ALA A 314 16.92 8.72 9.33
N GLY A 315 15.72 8.40 8.80
CA GLY A 315 15.17 9.08 7.64
C GLY A 315 14.87 10.55 7.91
N ALA A 316 14.27 10.85 9.07
CA ALA A 316 13.92 12.21 9.49
C ALA A 316 15.15 13.13 9.58
N VAL A 317 16.23 12.65 10.16
CA VAL A 317 17.52 13.38 10.21
C VAL A 317 18.06 13.60 8.79
N ARG A 318 18.08 12.54 7.96
CA ARG A 318 18.58 12.62 6.58
C ARG A 318 17.82 13.63 5.73
N HIS A 319 16.50 13.70 5.87
CA HIS A 319 15.63 14.56 5.06
C HIS A 319 15.22 15.84 5.78
N ARG A 320 15.75 16.10 6.99
CA ARG A 320 15.48 17.30 7.80
C ARG A 320 13.99 17.53 8.06
N VAL A 321 13.26 16.47 8.33
CA VAL A 321 11.83 16.49 8.64
C VAL A 321 11.65 16.23 10.13
N PRO A 322 10.94 17.08 10.89
CA PRO A 322 10.64 16.82 12.30
C PRO A 322 9.55 15.74 12.41
N MET A 323 9.98 14.49 12.41
CA MET A 323 9.15 13.29 12.42
C MET A 323 9.86 12.15 13.18
N ILE A 324 9.10 11.38 13.94
CA ILE A 324 9.60 10.26 14.75
C ILE A 324 8.61 9.09 14.71
#